data_a349c2666b76381901778cf735941145
#
_entry.id   a349c2666b76381901778cf735941145
#
_cell.length_a   1.000
_cell.length_b   1.000
_cell.length_c   1.000
_cell.angle_alpha   90.00
_cell.angle_beta   90.00
_cell.angle_gamma   90.00
#
_symmetry.space_group_name_H-M   'P 1'
#
loop_
_entity.id
_entity.type
_entity.pdbx_description
1 polymer ?
#
loop_
_entity_poly.entity_id
_entity_poly.type
_entity_poly.pdbx_seq_one_letter_code
_entity_poly.pdbx_strand_id
1 'polypeptide(L)'
;KDNATFLNNPHTVVFSLTEGIEFAKAFSGGSEHMVASLVTFDAPIHMKYRKLTQEWFMPKNLRTVEDEIRAIAHAAVDRLVAGGGEADFVKTVAAPYPLHVVMQILGVPEEDEPRMLTLTQQMFGGSDEDLNQSGMKDLPPEAITQLVAGAVKDFEAYFAKLTAKRRANPTSDVASTIANA
;
A
#
# COMPACT_ATOMS: atom_id res chain seq x y z
N LYS A 1 13.80 10.51 25.95
CA LYS A 1 12.76 10.83 24.95
C LYS A 1 11.57 9.96 25.27
N ASP A 2 10.48 10.62 25.63
CA ASP A 2 9.39 9.98 26.37
C ASP A 2 8.42 9.30 25.40
N ASN A 3 8.70 8.04 25.06
CA ASN A 3 7.79 7.22 24.26
C ASN A 3 6.50 6.87 25.04
N ALA A 4 6.50 7.04 26.36
CA ALA A 4 5.36 6.74 27.22
C ALA A 4 4.12 7.60 26.86
N THR A 5 4.32 8.85 26.42
CA THR A 5 3.23 9.76 26.03
C THR A 5 2.49 9.28 24.77
N PHE A 6 3.20 8.65 23.83
CA PHE A 6 2.58 8.06 22.63
C PHE A 6 1.91 6.72 22.93
N LEU A 7 2.47 5.93 23.82
CA LEU A 7 1.98 4.59 24.17
C LEU A 7 0.76 4.63 25.11
N ASN A 8 0.56 5.72 25.85
CA ASN A 8 -0.52 5.85 26.84
C ASN A 8 -1.69 6.71 26.35
N ASN A 9 -1.85 6.91 25.07
CA ASN A 9 -3.04 7.59 24.54
C ASN A 9 -4.26 6.66 24.61
N PRO A 10 -5.29 6.95 25.44
CA PRO A 10 -6.43 6.07 25.63
C PRO A 10 -7.33 5.93 24.39
N HIS A 11 -7.10 6.75 23.37
CA HIS A 11 -7.84 6.70 22.08
C HIS A 11 -7.09 5.95 20.98
N THR A 12 -5.86 5.50 21.25
CA THR A 12 -5.12 4.64 20.33
C THR A 12 -5.25 3.21 20.82
N VAL A 13 -5.77 2.31 20.00
CA VAL A 13 -5.61 0.86 20.22
C VAL A 13 -4.14 0.56 19.98
N VAL A 14 -3.34 0.75 21.00
CA VAL A 14 -1.92 0.45 20.94
C VAL A 14 -1.80 -1.00 21.39
N PHE A 15 -1.53 -1.89 20.46
CA PHE A 15 -0.79 -3.10 20.80
C PHE A 15 0.46 -2.63 21.54
N SER A 16 0.76 -3.19 22.71
CA SER A 16 2.08 -2.96 23.29
C SER A 16 3.12 -3.35 22.25
N LEU A 17 4.26 -2.67 22.22
CA LEU A 17 5.34 -3.00 21.27
C LEU A 17 5.65 -4.51 21.28
N THR A 18 5.62 -5.11 22.46
CA THR A 18 5.85 -6.55 22.65
C THR A 18 4.77 -7.40 22.00
N GLU A 19 3.48 -7.09 22.20
CA GLU A 19 2.36 -7.80 21.57
C GLU A 19 2.37 -7.63 20.05
N GLY A 20 2.71 -6.45 19.54
CA GLY A 20 2.88 -6.19 18.12
C GLY A 20 4.01 -7.01 17.49
N ILE A 21 5.15 -7.14 18.19
CA ILE A 21 6.28 -7.97 17.75
C ILE A 21 5.91 -9.46 17.79
N GLU A 22 5.28 -9.94 18.87
CA GLU A 22 4.84 -11.35 18.97
C GLU A 22 3.82 -11.69 17.87
N PHE A 23 2.86 -10.79 17.62
CA PHE A 23 1.92 -10.93 16.52
C PHE A 23 2.65 -10.98 15.16
N ALA A 24 3.59 -10.05 14.91
CA ALA A 24 4.38 -10.01 13.69
C ALA A 24 5.20 -11.30 13.50
N LYS A 25 5.83 -11.81 14.55
CA LYS A 25 6.60 -13.08 14.50
C LYS A 25 5.71 -14.27 14.20
N ALA A 26 4.57 -14.38 14.85
CA ALA A 26 3.61 -15.46 14.59
C ALA A 26 3.10 -15.43 13.15
N PHE A 27 2.89 -14.23 12.64
CA PHE A 27 2.34 -13.97 11.30
C PHE A 27 3.37 -14.22 10.17
N SER A 28 4.60 -13.73 10.34
CA SER A 28 5.65 -13.72 9.33
C SER A 28 6.56 -14.97 9.33
N GLY A 29 6.32 -15.90 10.26
CA GLY A 29 7.20 -17.06 10.47
C GLY A 29 8.51 -16.71 11.18
N GLY A 30 8.50 -15.67 12.03
CA GLY A 30 9.61 -15.31 12.91
C GLY A 30 10.23 -13.93 12.70
N SER A 31 9.77 -13.17 11.72
CA SER A 31 10.20 -11.77 11.54
C SER A 31 9.53 -10.85 12.56
N GLU A 32 10.24 -9.84 13.04
CA GLU A 32 9.69 -8.81 13.94
C GLU A 32 8.72 -7.85 13.22
N HIS A 33 8.56 -7.98 11.91
CA HIS A 33 7.69 -7.17 11.08
C HIS A 33 6.76 -8.05 10.26
N MET A 34 5.47 -7.68 10.21
CA MET A 34 4.48 -8.35 9.34
C MET A 34 4.88 -8.27 7.86
N VAL A 35 5.36 -7.11 7.46
CA VAL A 35 5.89 -6.85 6.12
C VAL A 35 7.22 -6.13 6.27
N ALA A 36 8.28 -6.71 5.75
CA ALA A 36 9.59 -6.07 5.70
C ALA A 36 9.55 -4.96 4.63
N SER A 37 9.57 -3.71 5.07
CA SER A 37 9.42 -2.55 4.18
C SER A 37 10.29 -1.37 4.65
N LEU A 38 10.44 -0.35 3.80
CA LEU A 38 11.18 0.86 4.17
C LEU A 38 10.65 1.55 5.44
N VAL A 39 9.36 1.39 5.73
CA VAL A 39 8.73 1.98 6.93
C VAL A 39 9.19 1.28 8.20
N THR A 40 9.53 -0.01 8.11
CA THR A 40 9.87 -0.85 9.26
C THR A 40 11.38 -1.06 9.44
N PHE A 41 12.18 -0.68 8.45
CA PHE A 41 13.63 -0.85 8.53
C PHE A 41 14.32 0.29 9.26
N ASP A 42 15.31 -0.04 10.09
CA ASP A 42 16.27 0.88 10.67
C ASP A 42 17.61 0.87 9.92
N ALA A 43 18.48 1.84 10.26
CA ALA A 43 19.83 1.87 9.74
C ALA A 43 20.62 0.62 10.20
N PRO A 44 21.49 0.04 9.37
CA PRO A 44 21.90 0.49 8.01
C PRO A 44 20.99 -0.03 6.90
N ILE A 45 20.05 -0.95 7.19
CA ILE A 45 19.22 -1.66 6.20
C ILE A 45 18.32 -0.68 5.46
N HIS A 46 17.66 0.22 6.18
CA HIS A 46 16.82 1.27 5.59
C HIS A 46 17.55 2.01 4.46
N MET A 47 18.77 2.48 4.72
CA MET A 47 19.54 3.25 3.73
C MET A 47 19.93 2.42 2.51
N LYS A 48 20.19 1.12 2.69
CA LYS A 48 20.49 0.21 1.59
C LYS A 48 19.30 0.13 0.61
N TYR A 49 18.10 -0.11 1.12
CA TYR A 49 16.90 -0.24 0.27
C TYR A 49 16.41 1.11 -0.26
N ARG A 50 16.47 2.18 0.54
CA ARG A 50 16.08 3.52 0.10
C ARG A 50 16.89 4.00 -1.12
N LYS A 51 18.17 3.70 -1.16
CA LYS A 51 19.04 4.08 -2.31
C LYS A 51 18.59 3.49 -3.64
N LEU A 52 17.92 2.32 -3.64
CA LEU A 52 17.47 1.66 -4.87
C LEU A 52 16.44 2.50 -5.63
N THR A 53 15.62 3.26 -4.94
CA THR A 53 14.53 4.05 -5.52
C THR A 53 14.76 5.56 -5.44
N GLN A 54 15.73 6.02 -4.67
CA GLN A 54 15.93 7.44 -4.39
C GLN A 54 16.07 8.29 -5.66
N GLU A 55 16.82 7.80 -6.65
CA GLU A 55 17.03 8.54 -7.90
C GLU A 55 15.73 8.68 -8.69
N TRP A 56 14.87 7.65 -8.70
CA TRP A 56 13.59 7.69 -9.38
C TRP A 56 12.67 8.79 -8.82
N PHE A 57 12.71 9.04 -7.50
CA PHE A 57 11.91 10.07 -6.82
C PHE A 57 12.56 11.47 -6.84
N MET A 58 13.64 11.68 -7.56
CA MET A 58 14.21 13.03 -7.71
C MET A 58 13.30 13.92 -8.59
N PRO A 59 13.27 15.24 -8.36
CA PRO A 59 12.37 16.16 -9.08
C PRO A 59 12.47 16.10 -10.61
N LYS A 60 13.63 15.74 -11.14
CA LYS A 60 13.83 15.55 -12.58
C LYS A 60 12.94 14.43 -13.13
N ASN A 61 12.87 13.31 -12.41
CA ASN A 61 12.12 12.13 -12.86
C ASN A 61 10.61 12.28 -12.54
N LEU A 62 10.27 12.91 -11.40
CA LEU A 62 8.88 13.17 -11.05
C LEU A 62 8.16 14.05 -12.08
N ARG A 63 8.87 14.96 -12.74
CA ARG A 63 8.28 15.77 -13.83
C ARG A 63 7.81 14.92 -15.01
N THR A 64 8.41 13.78 -15.26
CA THR A 64 8.00 12.90 -16.37
C THR A 64 6.66 12.23 -16.16
N VAL A 65 6.25 12.06 -14.88
CA VAL A 65 4.96 11.47 -14.52
C VAL A 65 3.90 12.53 -14.15
N GLU A 66 4.27 13.80 -14.09
CA GLU A 66 3.35 14.88 -13.70
C GLU A 66 2.15 14.99 -14.67
N ASP A 67 2.39 14.89 -15.97
CA ASP A 67 1.35 14.98 -16.98
C ASP A 67 0.39 13.77 -16.89
N GLU A 68 0.91 12.58 -16.61
CA GLU A 68 0.11 11.38 -16.38
C GLU A 68 -0.76 11.51 -15.13
N ILE A 69 -0.18 12.00 -14.01
CA ILE A 69 -0.93 12.26 -12.78
C ILE A 69 -2.03 13.31 -13.01
N ARG A 70 -1.75 14.34 -13.80
CA ARG A 70 -2.72 15.36 -14.19
C ARG A 70 -3.86 14.77 -15.01
N ALA A 71 -3.56 13.88 -15.96
CA ALA A 71 -4.58 13.18 -16.74
C ALA A 71 -5.47 12.30 -15.86
N ILE A 72 -4.89 11.58 -14.89
CA ILE A 72 -5.65 10.80 -13.90
C ILE A 72 -6.57 11.70 -13.06
N ALA A 73 -6.08 12.89 -12.64
CA ALA A 73 -6.88 13.86 -11.90
C ALA A 73 -8.06 14.38 -12.74
N HIS A 74 -7.84 14.73 -14.00
CA HIS A 74 -8.91 15.14 -14.90
C HIS A 74 -9.96 14.04 -15.07
N ALA A 75 -9.55 12.80 -15.33
CA ALA A 75 -10.47 11.68 -15.45
C ALA A 75 -11.28 11.43 -14.16
N ALA A 76 -10.70 11.69 -12.98
CA ALA A 76 -11.43 11.60 -11.72
C ALA A 76 -12.51 12.70 -11.60
N VAL A 77 -12.20 13.93 -12.03
CA VAL A 77 -13.17 15.02 -12.06
C VAL A 77 -14.27 14.76 -13.09
N ASP A 78 -13.91 14.24 -14.27
CA ASP A 78 -14.89 13.90 -15.31
C ASP A 78 -15.89 12.84 -14.82
N ARG A 79 -15.45 11.86 -14.05
CA ARG A 79 -16.34 10.88 -13.41
C ARG A 79 -17.32 11.54 -12.42
N LEU A 80 -16.87 12.53 -11.64
CA LEU A 80 -17.76 13.30 -10.74
C LEU A 80 -18.82 14.06 -11.54
N VAL A 81 -18.41 14.73 -12.60
CA VAL A 81 -19.32 15.51 -13.46
C VAL A 81 -20.35 14.59 -14.13
N ALA A 82 -19.93 13.43 -14.62
CA ALA A 82 -20.81 12.44 -15.24
C ALA A 82 -21.85 11.85 -14.27
N GLY A 83 -21.61 11.94 -12.95
CA GLY A 83 -22.53 11.49 -11.91
C GLY A 83 -23.79 12.36 -11.72
N GLY A 84 -23.97 13.44 -12.51
CA GLY A 84 -25.22 14.23 -12.53
C GLY A 84 -25.42 15.17 -11.34
N GLY A 85 -24.36 15.54 -10.63
CA GLY A 85 -24.39 16.53 -9.53
C GLY A 85 -24.38 15.95 -8.12
N GLU A 86 -24.57 14.65 -7.96
CA GLU A 86 -24.40 13.94 -6.68
C GLU A 86 -23.46 12.75 -6.86
N ALA A 87 -22.48 12.61 -5.98
CA ALA A 87 -21.56 11.48 -5.98
C ALA A 87 -21.02 11.21 -4.57
N ASP A 88 -20.80 9.95 -4.27
CA ASP A 88 -19.98 9.55 -3.12
C ASP A 88 -18.51 9.88 -3.45
N PHE A 89 -18.01 10.97 -2.89
CA PHE A 89 -16.65 11.45 -3.16
C PHE A 89 -15.58 10.42 -2.78
N VAL A 90 -15.79 9.67 -1.69
CA VAL A 90 -14.84 8.65 -1.24
C VAL A 90 -14.75 7.54 -2.28
N LYS A 91 -15.87 6.99 -2.71
CA LYS A 91 -15.90 5.89 -3.70
C LYS A 91 -15.48 6.33 -5.09
N THR A 92 -15.83 7.58 -5.47
CA THR A 92 -15.61 8.06 -6.84
C THR A 92 -14.20 8.61 -7.05
N VAL A 93 -13.60 9.23 -6.01
CA VAL A 93 -12.32 9.94 -6.13
C VAL A 93 -11.34 9.56 -5.03
N ALA A 94 -11.69 9.71 -3.74
CA ALA A 94 -10.70 9.68 -2.68
C ALA A 94 -10.01 8.31 -2.51
N ALA A 95 -10.70 7.21 -2.76
CA ALA A 95 -10.13 5.87 -2.72
C ALA A 95 -9.43 5.49 -4.06
N PRO A 96 -10.06 5.61 -5.26
CA PRO A 96 -9.43 5.16 -6.49
C PRO A 96 -8.33 6.08 -7.01
N TYR A 97 -8.41 7.41 -6.85
CA TYR A 97 -7.44 8.32 -7.43
C TYR A 97 -6.01 8.14 -6.89
N PRO A 98 -5.75 8.16 -5.57
CA PRO A 98 -4.40 7.93 -5.05
C PRO A 98 -3.87 6.54 -5.38
N LEU A 99 -4.73 5.52 -5.36
CA LEU A 99 -4.36 4.17 -5.72
C LEU A 99 -3.90 4.10 -7.17
N HIS A 100 -4.68 4.67 -8.11
CA HIS A 100 -4.31 4.72 -9.52
C HIS A 100 -2.94 5.38 -9.73
N VAL A 101 -2.69 6.52 -9.08
CA VAL A 101 -1.37 7.21 -9.14
C VAL A 101 -0.25 6.30 -8.65
N VAL A 102 -0.43 5.62 -7.52
CA VAL A 102 0.60 4.70 -6.98
C VAL A 102 0.81 3.50 -7.92
N MET A 103 -0.26 2.93 -8.46
CA MET A 103 -0.19 1.81 -9.39
C MET A 103 0.51 2.20 -10.70
N GLN A 104 0.22 3.38 -11.23
CA GLN A 104 0.92 3.92 -12.40
C GLN A 104 2.43 4.08 -12.15
N ILE A 105 2.82 4.65 -11.01
CA ILE A 105 4.23 4.79 -10.60
C ILE A 105 4.92 3.43 -10.48
N LEU A 106 4.23 2.43 -9.94
CA LEU A 106 4.74 1.07 -9.79
C LEU A 106 4.73 0.27 -11.10
N GLY A 107 4.03 0.73 -12.13
CA GLY A 107 3.87 0.02 -13.39
C GLY A 107 2.91 -1.17 -13.31
N VAL A 108 1.92 -1.08 -12.41
CA VAL A 108 0.80 -2.04 -12.32
C VAL A 108 -0.21 -1.70 -13.42
N PRO A 109 -0.64 -2.69 -14.24
CA PRO A 109 -1.66 -2.47 -15.25
C PRO A 109 -3.00 -2.03 -14.66
N GLU A 110 -3.75 -1.17 -15.37
CA GLU A 110 -5.04 -0.63 -14.92
C GLU A 110 -6.07 -1.75 -14.64
N GLU A 111 -6.05 -2.81 -15.43
CA GLU A 111 -6.91 -3.99 -15.23
C GLU A 111 -6.70 -4.70 -13.89
N ASP A 112 -5.53 -4.55 -13.26
CA ASP A 112 -5.19 -5.15 -11.96
C ASP A 112 -5.52 -4.24 -10.77
N GLU A 113 -5.85 -2.97 -10.99
CA GLU A 113 -6.11 -2.00 -9.93
C GLU A 113 -7.28 -2.38 -8.99
N PRO A 114 -8.40 -2.93 -9.48
CA PRO A 114 -9.49 -3.36 -8.59
C PRO A 114 -9.02 -4.44 -7.60
N ARG A 115 -8.12 -5.33 -8.04
CA ARG A 115 -7.50 -6.32 -7.16
C ARG A 115 -6.60 -5.66 -6.13
N MET A 116 -5.77 -4.69 -6.54
CA MET A 116 -4.90 -3.95 -5.62
C MET A 116 -5.70 -3.19 -4.57
N LEU A 117 -6.82 -2.56 -4.95
CA LEU A 117 -7.73 -1.90 -4.02
C LEU A 117 -8.28 -2.89 -2.98
N THR A 118 -8.76 -4.04 -3.42
CA THR A 118 -9.27 -5.08 -2.53
C THR A 118 -8.22 -5.55 -1.53
N LEU A 119 -7.00 -5.85 -2.00
CA LEU A 119 -5.91 -6.28 -1.13
C LEU A 119 -5.49 -5.19 -0.13
N THR A 120 -5.46 -3.93 -0.58
CA THR A 120 -5.17 -2.78 0.30
C THR A 120 -6.24 -2.63 1.39
N GLN A 121 -7.52 -2.75 1.03
CA GLN A 121 -8.62 -2.71 1.99
C GLN A 121 -8.56 -3.87 2.99
N GLN A 122 -8.20 -5.08 2.56
CA GLN A 122 -8.00 -6.22 3.46
C GLN A 122 -6.85 -6.03 4.44
N MET A 123 -5.80 -5.31 4.04
CA MET A 123 -4.65 -5.03 4.92
C MET A 123 -4.92 -3.90 5.92
N PHE A 124 -5.60 -2.84 5.49
CA PHE A 124 -5.67 -1.59 6.23
C PHE A 124 -7.09 -1.13 6.58
N GLY A 125 -8.12 -1.67 5.94
CA GLY A 125 -9.52 -1.25 6.09
C GLY A 125 -10.26 -1.85 7.28
N GLY A 126 -9.62 -2.71 8.08
CA GLY A 126 -10.30 -3.45 9.15
C GLY A 126 -10.86 -2.59 10.28
N SER A 127 -10.33 -1.38 10.48
CA SER A 127 -10.78 -0.42 11.49
C SER A 127 -11.73 0.65 10.96
N ASP A 128 -11.95 0.72 9.66
CA ASP A 128 -12.78 1.74 9.01
C ASP A 128 -14.16 1.15 8.69
N GLU A 129 -15.22 1.72 9.30
CA GLU A 129 -16.59 1.23 9.14
C GLU A 129 -17.11 1.39 7.70
N ASP A 130 -16.68 2.44 7.00
CA ASP A 130 -17.11 2.74 5.63
C ASP A 130 -16.33 1.94 4.59
N LEU A 131 -15.07 1.62 4.86
CA LEU A 131 -14.22 0.81 3.99
C LEU A 131 -14.34 -0.69 4.28
N ASN A 132 -14.94 -1.07 5.41
CA ASN A 132 -15.12 -2.44 5.84
C ASN A 132 -16.25 -3.17 5.07
N GLN A 133 -16.21 -3.11 3.76
CA GLN A 133 -17.16 -3.81 2.88
C GLN A 133 -17.03 -5.35 2.97
N SER A 134 -15.95 -5.83 3.56
CA SER A 134 -15.68 -7.28 3.73
C SER A 134 -16.29 -7.88 5.00
N GLY A 135 -16.98 -7.09 5.84
CA GLY A 135 -17.52 -7.58 7.12
C GLY A 135 -16.44 -7.94 8.14
N MET A 136 -15.22 -7.43 8.01
CA MET A 136 -14.11 -7.74 8.92
C MET A 136 -14.39 -7.39 10.38
N LYS A 137 -15.25 -6.38 10.62
CA LYS A 137 -15.62 -5.95 11.97
C LYS A 137 -16.28 -7.05 12.79
N ASP A 138 -17.00 -7.94 12.12
CA ASP A 138 -17.76 -9.02 12.76
C ASP A 138 -16.98 -10.35 12.83
N LEU A 139 -15.74 -10.36 12.29
CA LEU A 139 -14.89 -11.54 12.29
C LEU A 139 -14.12 -11.69 13.61
N PRO A 140 -13.89 -12.92 14.07
CA PRO A 140 -13.00 -13.16 15.20
C PRO A 140 -11.55 -12.76 14.84
N PRO A 141 -10.71 -12.37 15.83
CA PRO A 141 -9.34 -11.89 15.60
C PRO A 141 -8.50 -12.84 14.76
N GLU A 142 -8.65 -14.14 14.91
CA GLU A 142 -7.93 -15.16 14.13
C GLU A 142 -8.31 -15.11 12.65
N ALA A 143 -9.58 -14.89 12.33
CA ALA A 143 -10.03 -14.78 10.95
C ALA A 143 -9.53 -13.49 10.29
N ILE A 144 -9.49 -12.38 11.03
CA ILE A 144 -8.89 -11.12 10.57
C ILE A 144 -7.39 -11.34 10.28
N THR A 145 -6.69 -11.99 11.19
CA THR A 145 -5.27 -12.33 11.02
C THR A 145 -5.04 -13.16 9.74
N GLN A 146 -5.85 -14.18 9.52
CA GLN A 146 -5.76 -15.01 8.31
C GLN A 146 -6.06 -14.23 7.03
N LEU A 147 -7.05 -13.33 7.07
CA LEU A 147 -7.39 -12.49 5.93
C LEU A 147 -6.23 -11.55 5.55
N VAL A 148 -5.65 -10.87 6.54
CA VAL A 148 -4.49 -10.00 6.34
C VAL A 148 -3.28 -10.81 5.84
N ALA A 149 -3.04 -11.99 6.40
CA ALA A 149 -1.99 -12.90 5.94
C ALA A 149 -2.17 -13.31 4.48
N GLY A 150 -3.39 -13.62 4.11
CA GLY A 150 -3.75 -13.93 2.73
C GLY A 150 -3.45 -12.77 1.79
N ALA A 151 -3.88 -11.55 2.16
CA ALA A 151 -3.63 -10.34 1.38
C ALA A 151 -2.13 -10.06 1.19
N VAL A 152 -1.32 -10.20 2.25
CA VAL A 152 0.15 -10.04 2.17
C VAL A 152 0.74 -11.03 1.18
N LYS A 153 0.39 -12.33 1.27
CA LYS A 153 0.87 -13.36 0.34
C LYS A 153 0.46 -13.08 -1.10
N ASP A 154 -0.75 -12.58 -1.30
CA ASP A 154 -1.25 -12.22 -2.63
C ASP A 154 -0.49 -11.02 -3.22
N PHE A 155 -0.17 -10.00 -2.40
CA PHE A 155 0.72 -8.91 -2.81
C PHE A 155 2.11 -9.42 -3.18
N GLU A 156 2.72 -10.24 -2.34
CA GLU A 156 4.04 -10.81 -2.59
C GLU A 156 4.06 -11.61 -3.90
N ALA A 157 3.07 -12.48 -4.12
CA ALA A 157 2.96 -13.28 -5.33
C ALA A 157 2.75 -12.41 -6.58
N TYR A 158 1.94 -11.36 -6.48
CA TYR A 158 1.72 -10.42 -7.58
C TYR A 158 3.00 -9.67 -7.95
N PHE A 159 3.65 -9.04 -6.96
CA PHE A 159 4.86 -8.25 -7.21
C PHE A 159 6.07 -9.12 -7.57
N ALA A 160 6.14 -10.37 -7.13
CA ALA A 160 7.15 -11.32 -7.62
C ALA A 160 7.00 -11.56 -9.13
N LYS A 161 5.77 -11.73 -9.64
CA LYS A 161 5.51 -11.88 -11.08
C LYS A 161 5.83 -10.60 -11.85
N LEU A 162 5.41 -9.45 -11.32
CA LEU A 162 5.69 -8.15 -11.93
C LEU A 162 7.22 -7.91 -12.02
N THR A 163 7.95 -8.18 -10.94
CA THR A 163 9.41 -8.08 -10.87
C THR A 163 10.09 -8.99 -11.91
N ALA A 164 9.64 -10.25 -12.03
CA ALA A 164 10.17 -11.16 -13.04
C ALA A 164 9.92 -10.63 -14.47
N LYS A 165 8.72 -10.10 -14.74
CA LYS A 165 8.38 -9.46 -16.02
C LYS A 165 9.26 -8.24 -16.31
N ARG A 166 9.54 -7.40 -15.29
CA ARG A 166 10.38 -6.21 -15.43
C ARG A 166 11.86 -6.54 -15.58
N ARG A 167 12.34 -7.64 -15.02
CA ARG A 167 13.70 -8.14 -15.31
C ARG A 167 13.86 -8.59 -16.76
N ALA A 168 12.87 -9.30 -17.30
CA ALA A 168 12.88 -9.74 -18.69
C ALA A 168 12.69 -8.59 -19.68
N ASN A 169 11.87 -7.59 -19.35
CA ASN A 169 11.52 -6.46 -20.19
C ASN A 169 11.49 -5.18 -19.34
N PRO A 170 12.64 -4.51 -19.17
CA PRO A 170 12.74 -3.27 -18.39
C PRO A 170 11.88 -2.14 -18.94
N THR A 171 11.30 -1.35 -18.05
CA THR A 171 10.49 -0.15 -18.33
C THR A 171 10.97 1.01 -17.45
N SER A 172 10.33 2.18 -17.53
CA SER A 172 10.66 3.37 -16.74
C SER A 172 10.03 3.42 -15.35
N ASP A 173 9.21 2.42 -14.98
CA ASP A 173 8.51 2.39 -13.69
C ASP A 173 9.42 2.02 -12.50
N VAL A 174 8.90 2.25 -11.28
CA VAL A 174 9.62 1.96 -10.03
C VAL A 174 9.86 0.45 -9.87
N ALA A 175 8.92 -0.40 -10.27
CA ALA A 175 9.10 -1.84 -10.18
C ALA A 175 10.28 -2.31 -11.05
N SER A 176 10.46 -1.73 -12.25
CA SER A 176 11.60 -2.00 -13.10
C SER A 176 12.91 -1.53 -12.48
N THR A 177 12.91 -0.35 -11.86
CA THR A 177 14.10 0.18 -11.15
C THR A 177 14.51 -0.76 -10.02
N ILE A 178 13.57 -1.24 -9.21
CA ILE A 178 13.86 -2.18 -8.11
C ILE A 178 14.29 -3.55 -8.65
N ALA A 179 13.65 -4.02 -9.72
CA ALA A 179 13.90 -5.35 -10.28
C ALA A 179 15.31 -5.50 -10.86
N ASN A 180 15.92 -4.39 -11.29
CA ASN A 180 17.21 -4.36 -12.00
C ASN A 180 18.33 -3.67 -11.19
N ALA A 181 18.10 -3.39 -9.91
CA ALA A 181 19.06 -2.75 -9.00
C ALA A 181 20.10 -3.72 -8.42
#